data_2c204a265840a8a8b10625c41b19aff7
#
_entry.id   2c204a265840a8a8b10625c41b19aff7
#
_cell.length_a   1.000
_cell.length_b   1.000
_cell.length_c   1.000
_cell.angle_alpha   90.00
_cell.angle_beta   90.00
_cell.angle_gamma   90.00
#
_symmetry.space_group_name_H-M   'P 1'
#
loop_
_entity.id
_entity.type
_entity.pdbx_description
1 polymer ?
#
loop_
_entity_poly.entity_id
_entity_poly.type
_entity_poly.pdbx_seq_one_letter_code
_entity_poly.pdbx_strand_id
1 'polypeptide(L)'
;TIEINEDAVIWAVDGKDDRSVAFAARLLEQNVQVRIIDKNSTLSGHDLSRGSVAVIAMDNPSYNNLHETIKTVATDLDISVVSIESGFGPKELPDWGGRHFRLLKKPQIAILSHSGFSSYDVGVSWWSLDHHLGIRHSQLNSSLTGYGDLRRYNTIILPSGNPDLSDYAKNMLMDWVKQGGTLIANNRSTRSIISSDAMSSVKSLNSTFDKSKSFNMDL
;
A
#
# COMPACT_ATOMS: atom_id res chain seq x y z
N THR A 1 9.55 22.23 -16.09
CA THR A 1 8.54 21.53 -16.93
C THR A 1 9.08 20.13 -17.17
N ILE A 2 8.34 19.10 -16.79
CA ILE A 2 8.72 17.72 -17.06
C ILE A 2 8.36 17.41 -18.50
N GLU A 3 9.35 17.00 -19.28
CA GLU A 3 9.12 16.55 -20.64
C GLU A 3 8.79 15.06 -20.66
N ILE A 4 7.69 14.70 -21.29
CA ILE A 4 7.25 13.31 -21.48
C ILE A 4 7.15 13.07 -22.98
N ASN A 5 7.80 12.02 -23.48
CA ASN A 5 7.63 11.59 -24.85
C ASN A 5 6.25 10.91 -24.99
N GLU A 6 5.40 11.47 -25.81
CA GLU A 6 4.01 10.97 -26.05
C GLU A 6 4.02 9.66 -26.84
N ASP A 7 5.04 9.44 -27.67
CA ASP A 7 5.20 8.21 -28.49
C ASP A 7 5.81 7.04 -27.70
N ALA A 8 6.18 7.27 -26.43
CA ALA A 8 6.69 6.21 -25.59
C ALA A 8 5.62 5.15 -25.29
N VAL A 9 6.06 3.91 -25.17
CA VAL A 9 5.17 2.79 -24.81
C VAL A 9 5.13 2.53 -23.31
N ILE A 10 6.11 3.05 -22.57
CA ILE A 10 6.21 2.94 -21.11
C ILE A 10 6.70 4.27 -20.52
N TRP A 11 6.08 4.67 -19.42
CA TRP A 11 6.52 5.79 -18.58
C TRP A 11 6.85 5.24 -17.20
N ALA A 12 8.08 5.44 -16.74
CA ALA A 12 8.55 4.86 -15.50
C ALA A 12 9.17 5.88 -14.55
N VAL A 13 9.04 5.62 -13.26
CA VAL A 13 9.66 6.36 -12.17
C VAL A 13 10.54 5.39 -11.38
N ASP A 14 11.78 5.79 -11.08
CA ASP A 14 12.69 4.93 -10.31
C ASP A 14 12.19 4.75 -8.87
N GLY A 15 12.18 3.51 -8.39
CA GLY A 15 11.80 3.14 -7.04
C GLY A 15 12.74 3.62 -5.93
N LYS A 16 13.88 4.24 -6.28
CA LYS A 16 14.74 4.93 -5.31
C LYS A 16 14.14 6.25 -4.83
N ASP A 17 13.26 6.86 -5.62
CA ASP A 17 12.52 8.04 -5.22
C ASP A 17 11.27 7.62 -4.47
N ASP A 18 11.15 8.01 -3.20
CA ASP A 18 10.01 7.66 -2.33
C ASP A 18 8.69 8.26 -2.84
N ARG A 19 8.74 9.35 -3.62
CA ARG A 19 7.57 9.94 -4.29
C ARG A 19 6.95 9.01 -5.34
N SER A 20 7.66 7.96 -5.76
CA SER A 20 7.15 6.93 -6.66
C SER A 20 5.88 6.26 -6.10
N VAL A 21 5.75 6.14 -4.78
CA VAL A 21 4.56 5.61 -4.11
C VAL A 21 3.37 6.54 -4.30
N ALA A 22 3.55 7.84 -4.09
CA ALA A 22 2.50 8.84 -4.32
C ALA A 22 2.13 8.94 -5.80
N PHE A 23 3.11 8.81 -6.70
CA PHE A 23 2.89 8.76 -8.15
C PHE A 23 1.99 7.59 -8.53
N ALA A 24 2.30 6.38 -8.08
CA ALA A 24 1.46 5.20 -8.31
C ALA A 24 0.05 5.39 -7.73
N ALA A 25 -0.05 5.88 -6.50
CA ALA A 25 -1.30 6.08 -5.78
C ALA A 25 -2.24 7.03 -6.51
N ARG A 26 -1.75 8.21 -6.91
CA ARG A 26 -2.53 9.23 -7.63
C ARG A 26 -2.99 8.77 -9.01
N LEU A 27 -2.16 8.00 -9.72
CA LEU A 27 -2.54 7.41 -11.00
C LEU A 27 -3.62 6.34 -10.84
N LEU A 28 -3.49 5.46 -9.84
CA LEU A 28 -4.50 4.45 -9.53
C LEU A 28 -5.84 5.08 -9.12
N GLU A 29 -5.82 6.24 -8.42
CA GLU A 29 -7.04 6.97 -8.09
C GLU A 29 -7.76 7.48 -9.34
N GLN A 30 -7.03 7.82 -10.39
CA GLN A 30 -7.55 8.21 -11.69
C GLN A 30 -7.88 7.03 -12.60
N ASN A 31 -7.82 5.80 -12.08
CA ASN A 31 -8.07 4.53 -12.78
C ASN A 31 -7.05 4.21 -13.89
N VAL A 32 -5.86 4.78 -13.82
CA VAL A 32 -4.73 4.36 -14.65
C VAL A 32 -4.19 3.04 -14.12
N GLN A 33 -3.99 2.07 -15.00
CA GLN A 33 -3.35 0.80 -14.65
C GLN A 33 -1.84 1.03 -14.50
N VAL A 34 -1.32 0.61 -13.36
CA VAL A 34 0.08 0.86 -12.96
C VAL A 34 0.72 -0.47 -12.58
N ARG A 35 1.96 -0.67 -12.98
CA ARG A 35 2.77 -1.83 -12.59
C ARG A 35 3.90 -1.43 -11.65
N ILE A 36 4.30 -2.36 -10.80
CA ILE A 36 5.49 -2.27 -9.97
C ILE A 36 6.52 -3.28 -10.44
N ILE A 37 7.79 -2.87 -10.45
CA ILE A 37 8.91 -3.71 -10.82
C ILE A 37 9.45 -4.36 -9.54
N ASP A 38 9.44 -5.68 -9.44
CA ASP A 38 9.88 -6.39 -8.24
C ASP A 38 11.35 -6.84 -8.28
N LYS A 39 12.05 -6.54 -9.38
CA LYS A 39 13.47 -6.85 -9.60
C LYS A 39 14.12 -5.73 -10.40
N ASN A 40 15.39 -5.40 -10.13
CA ASN A 40 16.13 -4.44 -10.94
C ASN A 40 16.07 -4.81 -12.42
N SER A 41 15.88 -3.83 -13.27
CA SER A 41 15.75 -4.00 -14.73
C SER A 41 16.43 -2.84 -15.45
N THR A 42 16.90 -3.07 -16.66
CA THR A 42 17.39 -2.02 -17.56
C THR A 42 16.57 -2.08 -18.84
N LEU A 43 15.85 -1.01 -19.15
CA LEU A 43 15.00 -0.89 -20.35
C LEU A 43 15.45 0.29 -21.19
N SER A 44 15.73 0.07 -22.47
CA SER A 44 16.21 1.11 -23.40
C SER A 44 17.36 1.96 -22.83
N GLY A 45 18.28 1.34 -22.07
CA GLY A 45 19.41 2.02 -21.44
C GLY A 45 19.09 2.74 -20.13
N HIS A 46 17.87 2.68 -19.63
CA HIS A 46 17.46 3.24 -18.34
C HIS A 46 17.44 2.16 -17.25
N ASP A 47 18.21 2.38 -16.21
CA ASP A 47 18.24 1.50 -15.05
C ASP A 47 17.06 1.80 -14.12
N LEU A 48 16.26 0.79 -13.86
CA LEU A 48 15.09 0.84 -12.98
C LEU A 48 15.32 -0.08 -11.79
N SER A 49 15.29 0.47 -10.60
CA SER A 49 15.49 -0.27 -9.36
C SER A 49 14.23 -1.05 -9.00
N ARG A 50 14.40 -2.09 -8.18
CA ARG A 50 13.24 -2.74 -7.53
C ARG A 50 12.38 -1.70 -6.81
N GLY A 51 11.06 -1.77 -7.00
CA GLY A 51 10.12 -0.78 -6.48
C GLY A 51 9.79 0.34 -7.48
N SER A 52 10.43 0.37 -8.65
CA SER A 52 10.08 1.31 -9.70
C SER A 52 8.64 1.09 -10.17
N VAL A 53 8.01 2.19 -10.51
CA VAL A 53 6.62 2.24 -10.96
C VAL A 53 6.59 2.48 -12.46
N ALA A 54 5.79 1.72 -13.17
CA ALA A 54 5.67 1.83 -14.62
C ALA A 54 4.19 1.91 -15.05
N VAL A 55 3.92 2.81 -15.97
CA VAL A 55 2.65 2.89 -16.71
C VAL A 55 2.90 2.43 -18.12
N ILE A 56 2.13 1.45 -18.57
CA ILE A 56 2.28 0.84 -19.90
C ILE A 56 1.06 1.22 -20.74
N ALA A 57 1.30 1.76 -21.95
CA ALA A 57 0.23 2.18 -22.84
C ALA A 57 -0.76 1.03 -23.13
N MET A 58 -0.26 -0.18 -23.36
CA MET A 58 -1.09 -1.36 -23.64
C MET A 58 -1.99 -1.80 -22.47
N ASP A 59 -1.65 -1.47 -21.23
CA ASP A 59 -2.52 -1.74 -20.07
C ASP A 59 -3.67 -0.71 -19.98
N ASN A 60 -3.55 0.42 -20.70
CA ASN A 60 -4.46 1.56 -20.62
C ASN A 60 -5.08 1.92 -22.00
N PRO A 61 -5.58 0.97 -22.81
CA PRO A 61 -5.94 1.22 -24.21
C PRO A 61 -7.13 2.16 -24.36
N SER A 62 -7.99 2.26 -23.36
CA SER A 62 -9.18 3.10 -23.37
C SER A 62 -9.03 4.39 -22.56
N TYR A 63 -7.82 4.68 -22.07
CA TYR A 63 -7.59 5.86 -21.25
C TYR A 63 -7.25 7.07 -22.14
N ASN A 64 -8.12 8.03 -22.17
CA ASN A 64 -7.90 9.26 -22.96
C ASN A 64 -6.84 10.14 -22.30
N ASN A 65 -5.93 10.70 -23.11
CA ASN A 65 -4.89 11.63 -22.65
C ASN A 65 -4.00 11.06 -21.53
N LEU A 66 -3.60 9.80 -21.66
CA LEU A 66 -2.77 9.11 -20.66
C LEU A 66 -1.48 9.87 -20.35
N HIS A 67 -0.77 10.34 -21.36
CA HIS A 67 0.48 11.09 -21.22
C HIS A 67 0.28 12.42 -20.46
N GLU A 68 -0.82 13.17 -20.71
CA GLU A 68 -1.12 14.39 -19.98
C GLU A 68 -1.43 14.12 -18.50
N THR A 69 -2.13 13.03 -18.21
CA THR A 69 -2.40 12.60 -16.83
C THR A 69 -1.08 12.26 -16.09
N ILE A 70 -0.19 11.50 -16.74
CA ILE A 70 1.12 11.16 -16.18
C ILE A 70 1.93 12.44 -15.93
N LYS A 71 1.97 13.35 -16.91
CA LYS A 71 2.68 14.63 -16.83
C LYS A 71 2.18 15.50 -15.69
N THR A 72 0.86 15.60 -15.54
CA THR A 72 0.24 16.37 -14.45
C THR A 72 0.65 15.82 -13.10
N VAL A 73 0.48 14.51 -12.88
CA VAL A 73 0.85 13.87 -11.62
C VAL A 73 2.36 13.98 -11.33
N ALA A 74 3.18 13.82 -12.35
CA ALA A 74 4.63 13.95 -12.21
C ALA A 74 5.05 15.38 -11.86
N THR A 75 4.42 16.38 -12.47
CA THR A 75 4.66 17.80 -12.20
C THR A 75 4.23 18.19 -10.79
N ASP A 76 3.06 17.74 -10.35
CA ASP A 76 2.55 18.00 -9.00
C ASP A 76 3.43 17.41 -7.89
N LEU A 77 4.10 16.29 -8.19
CA LEU A 77 5.01 15.61 -7.28
C LEU A 77 6.47 16.04 -7.45
N ASP A 78 6.77 16.85 -8.46
CA ASP A 78 8.14 17.20 -8.85
C ASP A 78 9.04 15.96 -9.01
N ILE A 79 8.54 14.92 -9.71
CA ILE A 79 9.21 13.63 -9.89
C ILE A 79 9.56 13.41 -11.36
N SER A 80 10.79 12.94 -11.60
CA SER A 80 11.26 12.65 -12.95
C SER A 80 10.64 11.37 -13.50
N VAL A 81 10.14 11.45 -14.74
CA VAL A 81 9.57 10.31 -15.47
C VAL A 81 10.50 9.97 -16.63
N VAL A 82 10.85 8.70 -16.75
CA VAL A 82 11.59 8.16 -17.88
C VAL A 82 10.62 7.64 -18.92
N SER A 83 10.75 8.12 -20.15
CA SER A 83 9.97 7.66 -21.32
C SER A 83 10.74 6.58 -22.06
N ILE A 84 10.13 5.41 -22.26
CA ILE A 84 10.77 4.21 -22.81
C ILE A 84 10.01 3.80 -24.08
N GLU A 85 10.72 3.75 -25.18
CA GLU A 85 10.13 3.46 -26.51
C GLU A 85 10.05 1.96 -26.82
N SER A 86 10.82 1.13 -26.11
CA SER A 86 10.83 -0.33 -26.32
C SER A 86 10.82 -1.07 -24.99
N GLY A 87 9.92 -2.02 -24.87
CA GLY A 87 9.79 -2.86 -23.68
C GLY A 87 10.75 -4.05 -23.62
N PHE A 88 11.65 -4.19 -24.60
CA PHE A 88 12.61 -5.29 -24.61
C PHE A 88 13.82 -4.95 -23.74
N GLY A 89 14.07 -5.76 -22.73
CA GLY A 89 15.28 -5.74 -21.92
C GLY A 89 16.39 -6.61 -22.55
N PRO A 90 17.65 -6.49 -22.07
CA PRO A 90 18.70 -7.45 -22.37
C PRO A 90 18.31 -8.86 -21.94
N LYS A 91 18.81 -9.90 -22.64
CA LYS A 91 18.38 -11.31 -22.47
C LYS A 91 18.31 -11.86 -21.04
N GLU A 92 19.02 -11.26 -20.09
CA GLU A 92 19.09 -11.73 -18.69
C GLU A 92 18.25 -10.89 -17.72
N LEU A 93 17.65 -9.80 -18.18
CA LEU A 93 16.85 -8.89 -17.36
C LEU A 93 15.36 -9.02 -17.69
N PRO A 94 14.47 -8.71 -16.73
CA PRO A 94 13.04 -8.81 -16.94
C PRO A 94 12.54 -7.91 -18.06
N ASP A 95 11.77 -8.47 -18.99
CA ASP A 95 10.99 -7.72 -19.96
C ASP A 95 9.72 -7.17 -19.29
N TRP A 96 9.19 -6.06 -19.79
CA TRP A 96 8.00 -5.40 -19.24
C TRP A 96 6.73 -6.26 -19.25
N GLY A 97 6.62 -7.23 -20.14
CA GLY A 97 5.54 -8.24 -20.18
C GLY A 97 5.76 -9.42 -19.24
N GLY A 98 6.92 -9.49 -18.57
CA GLY A 98 7.29 -10.59 -17.71
C GLY A 98 6.68 -10.53 -16.30
N ARG A 99 6.81 -11.65 -15.58
CA ARG A 99 6.28 -11.83 -14.21
C ARG A 99 6.79 -10.82 -13.16
N HIS A 100 7.87 -10.11 -13.48
CA HIS A 100 8.51 -9.12 -12.60
C HIS A 100 7.87 -7.73 -12.68
N PHE A 101 6.98 -7.51 -13.66
CA PHE A 101 6.18 -6.29 -13.80
C PHE A 101 4.75 -6.57 -13.37
N ARG A 102 4.49 -6.42 -12.09
CA ARG A 102 3.23 -6.82 -11.46
C ARG A 102 2.23 -5.68 -11.46
N LEU A 103 1.03 -5.95 -11.97
CA LEU A 103 -0.07 -4.99 -11.93
C LEU A 103 -0.47 -4.69 -10.48
N LEU A 104 -0.55 -3.41 -10.15
CA LEU A 104 -1.04 -2.96 -8.85
C LEU A 104 -2.57 -2.97 -8.81
N LYS A 105 -3.11 -3.31 -7.66
CA LYS A 105 -4.54 -3.15 -7.38
C LYS A 105 -4.77 -1.77 -6.76
N LYS A 106 -5.84 -1.09 -7.21
CA LYS A 106 -6.26 0.16 -6.60
C LYS A 106 -6.55 -0.05 -5.11
N PRO A 107 -5.93 0.74 -4.22
CA PRO A 107 -6.20 0.65 -2.80
C PRO A 107 -7.64 1.10 -2.49
N GLN A 108 -8.33 0.29 -1.70
CA GLN A 108 -9.65 0.59 -1.13
C GLN A 108 -9.50 0.54 0.38
N ILE A 109 -9.21 1.69 0.98
CA ILE A 109 -8.73 1.79 2.35
C ILE A 109 -9.83 2.22 3.30
N ALA A 110 -9.88 1.56 4.45
CA ALA A 110 -10.61 2.03 5.62
C ALA A 110 -9.65 2.29 6.79
N ILE A 111 -9.86 3.39 7.51
CA ILE A 111 -9.21 3.69 8.78
C ILE A 111 -10.23 3.47 9.88
N LEU A 112 -9.93 2.61 10.86
CA LEU A 112 -10.75 2.53 12.05
C LEU A 112 -10.50 3.75 12.95
N SER A 113 -11.57 4.32 13.46
CA SER A 113 -11.54 5.54 14.26
C SER A 113 -12.50 5.46 15.45
N HIS A 114 -12.56 6.51 16.25
CA HIS A 114 -13.40 6.66 17.45
C HIS A 114 -12.89 5.86 18.65
N SER A 115 -13.78 5.29 19.43
CA SER A 115 -13.51 4.72 20.75
C SER A 115 -12.24 3.87 20.84
N GLY A 116 -11.32 4.29 21.70
CA GLY A 116 -10.08 3.57 21.99
C GLY A 116 -8.90 3.88 21.06
N PHE A 117 -9.12 4.56 19.94
CA PHE A 117 -8.02 5.02 19.07
C PHE A 117 -7.53 6.42 19.46
N SER A 118 -6.24 6.65 19.32
CA SER A 118 -5.64 7.98 19.45
C SER A 118 -6.09 8.88 18.30
N SER A 119 -6.72 10.00 18.62
CA SER A 119 -7.16 10.96 17.60
C SER A 119 -6.01 11.54 16.77
N TYR A 120 -4.82 11.66 17.37
CA TYR A 120 -3.61 12.09 16.66
C TYR A 120 -3.17 11.06 15.61
N ASP A 121 -3.15 9.77 15.98
CA ASP A 121 -2.73 8.70 15.06
C ASP A 121 -3.77 8.48 13.94
N VAL A 122 -5.06 8.64 14.26
CA VAL A 122 -6.12 8.67 13.24
C VAL A 122 -5.89 9.84 12.28
N GLY A 123 -5.62 11.04 12.83
CA GLY A 123 -5.35 12.24 12.03
C GLY A 123 -4.10 12.10 11.16
N VAL A 124 -3.01 11.54 11.67
CA VAL A 124 -1.79 11.29 10.90
C VAL A 124 -2.06 10.29 9.77
N SER A 125 -2.78 9.21 10.05
CA SER A 125 -3.15 8.20 9.03
C SER A 125 -4.02 8.83 7.94
N TRP A 126 -5.03 9.60 8.34
CA TRP A 126 -5.89 10.34 7.43
C TRP A 126 -5.08 11.31 6.55
N TRP A 127 -4.24 12.15 7.17
CA TRP A 127 -3.45 13.16 6.47
C TRP A 127 -2.47 12.53 5.47
N SER A 128 -1.84 11.42 5.86
CA SER A 128 -0.89 10.71 5.00
C SER A 128 -1.58 10.15 3.76
N LEU A 129 -2.78 9.60 3.89
CA LEU A 129 -3.52 9.04 2.75
C LEU A 129 -4.12 10.15 1.87
N ASP A 130 -4.77 11.14 2.48
CA ASP A 130 -5.49 12.18 1.74
C ASP A 130 -4.53 13.20 1.13
N HIS A 131 -3.65 13.77 1.94
CA HIS A 131 -2.81 14.89 1.51
C HIS A 131 -1.52 14.42 0.83
N HIS A 132 -0.80 13.47 1.43
CA HIS A 132 0.49 13.05 0.91
C HIS A 132 0.34 12.09 -0.29
N LEU A 133 -0.46 11.05 -0.16
CA LEU A 133 -0.66 10.07 -1.23
C LEU A 133 -1.78 10.42 -2.21
N GLY A 134 -2.75 11.23 -1.82
CA GLY A 134 -3.91 11.57 -2.64
C GLY A 134 -4.86 10.38 -2.85
N ILE A 135 -4.97 9.48 -1.86
CA ILE A 135 -5.82 8.28 -1.91
C ILE A 135 -7.11 8.52 -1.14
N ARG A 136 -8.24 8.26 -1.80
CA ARG A 136 -9.55 8.24 -1.13
C ARG A 136 -9.64 7.07 -0.14
N HIS A 137 -10.19 7.33 1.01
CA HIS A 137 -10.37 6.34 2.06
C HIS A 137 -11.66 6.60 2.85
N SER A 138 -12.07 5.63 3.63
CA SER A 138 -13.22 5.73 4.54
C SER A 138 -12.74 5.72 5.99
N GLN A 139 -13.37 6.51 6.85
CA GLN A 139 -13.24 6.35 8.29
C GLN A 139 -14.40 5.51 8.81
N LEU A 140 -14.10 4.42 9.49
CA LEU A 140 -15.09 3.54 10.07
C LEU A 140 -15.07 3.66 11.59
N ASN A 141 -16.25 3.80 12.18
CA ASN A 141 -16.39 3.76 13.63
C ASN A 141 -16.12 2.33 14.12
N SER A 142 -15.15 2.17 15.02
CA SER A 142 -14.76 0.87 15.58
C SER A 142 -15.93 0.14 16.26
N SER A 143 -16.86 0.87 16.87
CA SER A 143 -18.06 0.30 17.51
C SER A 143 -19.02 -0.34 16.49
N LEU A 144 -18.94 0.06 15.22
CA LEU A 144 -19.80 -0.43 14.14
C LEU A 144 -19.12 -1.44 13.24
N THR A 145 -17.85 -1.78 13.49
CA THR A 145 -17.06 -2.67 12.64
C THR A 145 -17.69 -4.05 12.49
N GLY A 146 -18.39 -4.52 13.50
CA GLY A 146 -19.11 -5.80 13.48
C GLY A 146 -20.39 -5.82 12.63
N TYR A 147 -20.82 -4.68 12.09
CA TYR A 147 -22.06 -4.56 11.33
C TYR A 147 -21.84 -4.10 9.88
N GLY A 148 -20.62 -3.73 9.53
CA GLY A 148 -20.28 -3.22 8.21
C GLY A 148 -19.82 -4.31 7.23
N ASP A 149 -20.09 -4.10 5.94
CA ASP A 149 -19.58 -4.95 4.88
C ASP A 149 -18.11 -4.56 4.57
N LEU A 150 -17.16 -5.34 5.08
CA LEU A 150 -15.73 -5.12 4.87
C LEU A 150 -15.23 -5.49 3.46
N ARG A 151 -16.04 -6.21 2.67
CA ARG A 151 -15.65 -6.61 1.29
C ARG A 151 -15.42 -5.44 0.34
N ARG A 152 -15.90 -4.26 0.73
CA ARG A 152 -15.67 -2.99 0.02
C ARG A 152 -14.21 -2.53 0.08
N TYR A 153 -13.44 -3.04 1.04
CA TYR A 153 -12.08 -2.63 1.31
C TYR A 153 -11.12 -3.77 1.05
N ASN A 154 -9.94 -3.44 0.59
CA ASN A 154 -8.83 -4.39 0.49
C ASN A 154 -7.73 -4.11 1.52
N THR A 155 -7.79 -2.95 2.19
CA THR A 155 -6.86 -2.58 3.25
C THR A 155 -7.61 -1.91 4.39
N ILE A 156 -7.36 -2.36 5.62
CA ILE A 156 -7.90 -1.74 6.85
C ILE A 156 -6.74 -1.35 7.75
N ILE A 157 -6.75 -0.09 8.21
CA ILE A 157 -5.73 0.46 9.10
C ILE A 157 -6.34 0.63 10.48
N LEU A 158 -5.67 0.08 11.48
CA LEU A 158 -5.91 0.33 12.89
C LEU A 158 -4.82 1.27 13.40
N PRO A 159 -5.11 2.57 13.55
CA PRO A 159 -4.19 3.52 14.17
C PRO A 159 -3.85 3.11 15.61
N SER A 160 -2.83 3.71 16.21
CA SER A 160 -2.47 3.41 17.59
C SER A 160 -3.62 3.68 18.55
N GLY A 161 -3.78 2.82 19.55
CA GLY A 161 -4.81 2.94 20.57
C GLY A 161 -5.01 1.66 21.38
N ASN A 162 -6.00 1.67 22.24
CA ASN A 162 -6.50 0.49 22.93
C ASN A 162 -8.00 0.31 22.58
N PRO A 163 -8.33 -0.01 21.31
CA PRO A 163 -9.71 -0.20 20.92
C PRO A 163 -10.29 -1.42 21.63
N ASP A 164 -11.47 -1.23 22.23
CA ASP A 164 -12.27 -2.33 22.75
C ASP A 164 -13.07 -2.96 21.61
N LEU A 165 -12.41 -3.84 20.87
CA LEU A 165 -13.04 -4.61 19.81
C LEU A 165 -13.71 -5.84 20.41
N SER A 166 -15.01 -5.99 20.17
CA SER A 166 -15.72 -7.23 20.54
C SER A 166 -15.10 -8.44 19.86
N ASP A 167 -15.24 -9.63 20.44
CA ASP A 167 -14.74 -10.87 19.84
C ASP A 167 -15.36 -11.11 18.47
N TYR A 168 -16.62 -10.72 18.29
CA TYR A 168 -17.28 -10.75 16.98
C TYR A 168 -16.55 -9.87 15.95
N ALA A 169 -16.21 -8.63 16.31
CA ALA A 169 -15.47 -7.72 15.41
C ALA A 169 -14.07 -8.25 15.10
N LYS A 170 -13.35 -8.80 16.09
CA LYS A 170 -12.04 -9.42 15.88
C LYS A 170 -12.11 -10.60 14.91
N ASN A 171 -13.07 -11.51 15.14
CA ASN A 171 -13.26 -12.68 14.27
C ASN A 171 -13.62 -12.26 12.84
N MET A 172 -14.48 -11.27 12.68
CA MET A 172 -14.85 -10.75 11.37
C MET A 172 -13.67 -10.13 10.63
N LEU A 173 -12.81 -9.36 11.33
CA LEU A 173 -11.57 -8.82 10.75
C LEU A 173 -10.62 -9.95 10.33
N MET A 174 -10.46 -10.98 11.16
CA MET A 174 -9.59 -12.10 10.87
C MET A 174 -10.10 -12.94 9.71
N ASP A 175 -11.40 -13.18 9.61
CA ASP A 175 -11.98 -13.89 8.46
C ASP A 175 -11.85 -13.08 7.17
N TRP A 176 -11.98 -11.75 7.25
CA TRP A 176 -11.71 -10.87 6.11
C TRP A 176 -10.22 -10.92 5.69
N VAL A 177 -9.28 -10.99 6.63
CA VAL A 177 -7.84 -11.19 6.33
C VAL A 177 -7.61 -12.55 5.65
N LYS A 178 -8.21 -13.64 6.16
CA LYS A 178 -8.13 -14.97 5.51
C LYS A 178 -8.65 -14.98 4.09
N GLN A 179 -9.61 -14.12 3.76
CA GLN A 179 -10.14 -13.93 2.41
C GLN A 179 -9.26 -13.05 1.51
N GLY A 180 -8.11 -12.60 1.99
CA GLY A 180 -7.12 -11.84 1.21
C GLY A 180 -7.08 -10.34 1.52
N GLY A 181 -7.77 -9.87 2.55
CA GLY A 181 -7.66 -8.50 3.04
C GLY A 181 -6.32 -8.22 3.72
N THR A 182 -5.86 -6.98 3.65
CA THR A 182 -4.63 -6.51 4.31
C THR A 182 -4.98 -5.70 5.56
N LEU A 183 -4.60 -6.21 6.74
CA LEU A 183 -4.79 -5.52 8.00
C LEU A 183 -3.47 -4.91 8.49
N ILE A 184 -3.45 -3.60 8.72
CA ILE A 184 -2.31 -2.85 9.24
C ILE A 184 -2.67 -2.37 10.63
N ALA A 185 -2.05 -2.93 11.66
CA ALA A 185 -2.27 -2.50 13.04
C ALA A 185 -1.01 -1.80 13.58
N ASN A 186 -1.17 -0.57 14.04
CA ASN A 186 -0.08 0.27 14.50
C ASN A 186 0.05 0.24 16.04
N ASN A 187 1.28 0.07 16.52
CA ASN A 187 1.66 0.24 17.91
C ASN A 187 0.72 -0.53 18.87
N ARG A 188 0.01 0.16 19.78
CA ARG A 188 -0.82 -0.49 20.83
C ARG A 188 -2.00 -1.28 20.27
N SER A 189 -2.54 -0.91 19.12
CA SER A 189 -3.66 -1.62 18.49
C SER A 189 -3.32 -3.06 18.08
N THR A 190 -2.04 -3.38 17.94
CA THR A 190 -1.59 -4.76 17.68
C THR A 190 -2.01 -5.71 18.79
N ARG A 191 -2.04 -5.24 20.05
CA ARG A 191 -2.44 -6.08 21.20
C ARG A 191 -3.87 -6.55 21.10
N SER A 192 -4.78 -5.68 20.64
CA SER A 192 -6.21 -6.03 20.49
C SER A 192 -6.41 -7.14 19.46
N ILE A 193 -5.54 -7.26 18.47
CA ILE A 193 -5.60 -8.28 17.43
C ILE A 193 -4.88 -9.57 17.85
N ILE A 194 -3.68 -9.46 18.44
CA ILE A 194 -2.88 -10.62 18.89
C ILE A 194 -3.63 -11.42 19.97
N SER A 195 -4.48 -10.77 20.75
CA SER A 195 -5.32 -11.43 21.77
C SER A 195 -6.44 -12.29 21.18
N SER A 196 -6.65 -12.30 19.86
CA SER A 196 -7.65 -13.15 19.21
C SER A 196 -7.13 -14.58 19.00
N ASP A 197 -8.00 -15.57 19.08
CA ASP A 197 -7.68 -16.99 18.85
C ASP A 197 -7.07 -17.22 17.44
N ALA A 198 -7.49 -16.43 16.48
CA ALA A 198 -6.97 -16.50 15.10
C ALA A 198 -5.50 -16.13 14.96
N MET A 199 -4.91 -15.43 15.95
CA MET A 199 -3.50 -15.02 16.00
C MET A 199 -2.72 -15.75 17.11
N SER A 200 -3.16 -16.91 17.56
CA SER A 200 -2.58 -17.69 18.66
C SER A 200 -1.08 -18.05 18.48
N SER A 201 -0.62 -18.07 17.22
CA SER A 201 0.81 -18.28 16.89
C SER A 201 1.69 -17.04 17.13
N VAL A 202 1.08 -15.85 17.22
CA VAL A 202 1.79 -14.59 17.46
C VAL A 202 1.75 -14.27 18.95
N LYS A 203 2.92 -14.13 19.56
CA LYS A 203 3.04 -13.84 20.99
C LYS A 203 3.63 -12.46 21.21
N SER A 204 3.18 -11.79 22.28
CA SER A 204 3.82 -10.55 22.72
C SER A 204 5.23 -10.85 23.26
N LEU A 205 6.14 -9.87 23.14
CA LEU A 205 7.49 -10.01 23.68
C LEU A 205 7.46 -10.34 25.17
N ASN A 206 6.60 -9.68 25.96
CA ASN A 206 6.46 -9.94 27.38
C ASN A 206 6.06 -11.38 27.68
N SER A 207 5.10 -11.95 26.94
CA SER A 207 4.69 -13.35 27.14
C SER A 207 5.75 -14.37 26.72
N THR A 208 6.67 -13.96 25.84
CA THR A 208 7.80 -14.80 25.41
C THR A 208 8.91 -14.82 26.47
N PHE A 209 9.14 -13.68 27.14
CA PHE A 209 10.16 -13.56 28.19
C PHE A 209 9.68 -13.86 29.61
N ASP A 210 8.38 -14.11 29.84
CA ASP A 210 7.88 -14.46 31.19
C ASP A 210 8.53 -15.71 31.78
N LYS A 211 8.96 -16.63 30.92
CA LYS A 211 9.71 -17.80 31.37
C LYS A 211 11.16 -17.50 31.73
N SER A 212 11.77 -16.42 31.26
CA SER A 212 13.15 -16.03 31.60
C SER A 212 13.22 -15.17 32.86
N LYS A 213 12.11 -14.54 33.28
CA LYS A 213 12.07 -13.77 34.53
C LYS A 213 12.16 -14.64 35.79
N SER A 214 11.74 -15.89 35.73
CA SER A 214 11.86 -16.81 36.84
C SER A 214 13.31 -17.21 37.12
N PHE A 215 14.21 -17.07 36.16
CA PHE A 215 15.63 -17.44 36.33
C PHE A 215 16.45 -16.40 37.11
N ASN A 216 16.01 -15.13 37.16
CA ASN A 216 16.73 -14.06 37.82
C ASN A 216 16.23 -13.76 39.26
N MET A 217 15.28 -14.53 39.79
CA MET A 217 14.76 -14.31 41.15
C MET A 217 15.32 -15.31 42.18
N ASP A 218 16.11 -16.30 41.75
CA ASP A 218 16.74 -17.29 42.63
C ASP A 218 18.24 -17.03 42.85
N LEU A 219 18.73 -15.82 42.63
CA LEU A 219 20.06 -15.31 42.99
C LEU A 219 19.91 -14.17 44.01
#